data_7d3af6db398101bf218205d8aeb4648f
#
_entry.id   7d3af6db398101bf218205d8aeb4648f
#
_cell.length_a   1.000
_cell.length_b   1.000
_cell.length_c   1.000
_cell.angle_alpha   90.00
_cell.angle_beta   90.00
_cell.angle_gamma   90.00
#
_symmetry.space_group_name_H-M   'P 1'
#
loop_
_entity.id
_entity.type
_entity.pdbx_description
1 polymer ?
#
loop_
_entity_poly.entity_id
_entity_poly.type
_entity_poly.pdbx_seq_one_letter_code
_entity_poly.pdbx_strand_id
1 'polypeptide(L)'
;MLLAKDSVKCDMLDALERAAEFSGVNVGSFAIMDNHLHVVLQVPASTETIPEREVLRRYCALMGGKAALRLEERICGLRERGDSTTAEAELNRIRARMHDLSQFVKTFKEEFGRLFRKRNPFPGTIWEGRFKSTLVGEAEYLRRCVAYVESNPVRAGLSECAEGYAWNTVGAAKRGNKFAKRCREWLMSVICPSDGDSPQIKNVFLKRIAQISGGKILGSAAFVSNMLLRFSDKVRSRSAAARVVEAIGFASHGWKLAARLRVAA
;
A
#
# COMPACT_ATOMS: atom_id res chain seq x y z
N MET A 1 -14.11 -11.19 15.53
CA MET A 1 -13.43 -10.40 14.49
C MET A 1 -12.28 -11.21 13.89
N LEU A 2 -12.22 -11.34 12.58
CA LEU A 2 -11.31 -12.26 11.87
C LEU A 2 -9.82 -11.94 12.09
N LEU A 3 -9.47 -10.66 12.20
CA LEU A 3 -8.08 -10.20 12.37
C LEU A 3 -7.67 -9.99 13.84
N ALA A 4 -8.48 -10.38 14.82
CA ALA A 4 -8.14 -10.15 16.22
C ALA A 4 -6.95 -10.99 16.72
N LYS A 5 -6.66 -12.13 16.06
CA LYS A 5 -5.56 -13.00 16.43
C LYS A 5 -4.22 -12.50 15.87
N ASP A 6 -3.20 -12.45 16.70
CA ASP A 6 -1.84 -12.05 16.32
C ASP A 6 -1.26 -12.88 15.15
N SER A 7 -1.51 -14.19 15.12
CA SER A 7 -1.08 -15.04 14.02
C SER A 7 -1.69 -14.63 12.65
N VAL A 8 -2.92 -14.13 12.66
CA VAL A 8 -3.59 -13.64 11.45
C VAL A 8 -3.03 -12.27 11.03
N LYS A 9 -2.70 -11.42 12.01
CA LYS A 9 -2.02 -10.14 11.74
C LYS A 9 -0.60 -10.36 11.22
N CYS A 10 0.12 -11.40 11.69
CA CYS A 10 1.39 -11.83 11.08
C CYS A 10 1.20 -12.20 9.61
N ASP A 11 0.25 -13.08 9.30
CA ASP A 11 -0.04 -13.50 7.92
C ASP A 11 -0.38 -12.30 7.04
N MET A 12 -1.08 -11.30 7.58
CA MET A 12 -1.42 -10.07 6.85
C MET A 12 -0.20 -9.19 6.60
N LEU A 13 0.70 -9.07 7.57
CA LEU A 13 1.95 -8.32 7.43
C LEU A 13 2.88 -8.97 6.41
N ASP A 14 3.03 -10.31 6.48
CA ASP A 14 3.81 -11.08 5.51
C ASP A 14 3.25 -10.94 4.08
N ALA A 15 1.92 -10.99 3.94
CA ALA A 15 1.27 -10.79 2.64
C ALA A 15 1.50 -9.37 2.09
N LEU A 16 1.47 -8.35 2.97
CA LEU A 16 1.71 -6.96 2.61
C LEU A 16 3.14 -6.76 2.11
N GLU A 17 4.13 -7.29 2.82
CA GLU A 17 5.54 -7.24 2.45
C GLU A 17 5.77 -7.91 1.08
N ARG A 18 5.30 -9.15 0.89
CA ARG A 18 5.46 -9.89 -0.36
C ARG A 18 4.79 -9.20 -1.54
N ALA A 19 3.57 -8.68 -1.34
CA ALA A 19 2.88 -7.94 -2.38
C ALA A 19 3.60 -6.65 -2.75
N ALA A 20 4.17 -5.93 -1.78
CA ALA A 20 4.95 -4.72 -1.99
C ALA A 20 6.23 -5.01 -2.77
N GLU A 21 6.99 -6.03 -2.38
CA GLU A 21 8.21 -6.44 -3.07
C GLU A 21 7.94 -6.90 -4.50
N PHE A 22 6.88 -7.69 -4.72
CA PHE A 22 6.51 -8.13 -6.06
C PHE A 22 6.08 -6.98 -6.95
N SER A 23 5.18 -6.13 -6.46
CA SER A 23 4.61 -5.05 -7.28
C SER A 23 5.54 -3.85 -7.47
N GLY A 24 6.59 -3.72 -6.65
CA GLY A 24 7.43 -2.53 -6.59
C GLY A 24 6.69 -1.28 -6.07
N VAL A 25 5.61 -1.50 -5.32
CA VAL A 25 4.86 -0.43 -4.65
C VAL A 25 5.51 -0.15 -3.30
N ASN A 26 5.81 1.12 -3.03
CA ASN A 26 6.36 1.52 -1.74
C ASN A 26 5.25 1.62 -0.69
N VAL A 27 5.46 0.98 0.44
CA VAL A 27 4.61 1.10 1.62
C VAL A 27 5.25 2.11 2.57
N GLY A 28 4.55 3.21 2.86
CA GLY A 28 5.04 4.25 3.77
C GLY A 28 4.59 4.03 5.20
N SER A 29 3.32 3.66 5.39
CA SER A 29 2.76 3.39 6.72
C SER A 29 1.61 2.39 6.61
N PHE A 30 1.38 1.63 7.68
CA PHE A 30 0.25 0.72 7.80
C PHE A 30 -0.25 0.63 9.26
N ALA A 31 -1.53 0.22 9.41
CA ALA A 31 -2.10 -0.21 10.67
C ALA A 31 -3.10 -1.35 10.42
N ILE A 32 -2.79 -2.54 10.94
CA ILE A 32 -3.63 -3.73 10.87
C ILE A 32 -4.55 -3.72 12.08
N MET A 33 -5.82 -3.41 11.85
CA MET A 33 -6.86 -3.39 12.88
C MET A 33 -7.55 -4.76 12.97
N ASP A 34 -8.45 -4.94 13.93
CA ASP A 34 -9.11 -6.25 14.15
C ASP A 34 -10.07 -6.66 13.03
N ASN A 35 -10.52 -5.73 12.18
CA ASN A 35 -11.44 -5.98 11.07
C ASN A 35 -11.09 -5.25 9.78
N HIS A 36 -10.01 -4.46 9.73
CA HIS A 36 -9.59 -3.75 8.54
C HIS A 36 -8.12 -3.37 8.58
N LEU A 37 -7.59 -2.97 7.44
CA LEU A 37 -6.22 -2.50 7.26
C LEU A 37 -6.23 -1.08 6.70
N HIS A 38 -5.44 -0.20 7.28
CA HIS A 38 -5.04 1.08 6.70
C HIS A 38 -3.62 0.97 6.15
N VAL A 39 -3.40 1.48 4.93
CA VAL A 39 -2.07 1.50 4.30
C VAL A 39 -1.85 2.81 3.56
N VAL A 40 -0.69 3.40 3.72
CA VAL A 40 -0.18 4.51 2.88
C VAL A 40 0.78 3.92 1.86
N LEU A 41 0.50 4.16 0.58
CA LEU A 41 1.22 3.58 -0.54
C LEU A 41 1.71 4.65 -1.50
N GLN A 42 2.84 4.40 -2.15
CA GLN A 42 3.25 5.09 -3.36
C GLN A 42 3.43 4.07 -4.49
N VAL A 43 2.72 4.30 -5.57
CA VAL A 43 2.94 3.57 -6.82
C VAL A 43 3.94 4.36 -7.64
N PRO A 44 5.15 3.83 -7.91
CA PRO A 44 6.12 4.51 -8.76
C PRO A 44 5.55 4.76 -10.15
N ALA A 45 5.87 5.93 -10.75
CA ALA A 45 5.61 6.13 -12.16
C ALA A 45 6.53 5.20 -12.95
N SER A 46 5.95 4.31 -13.75
CA SER A 46 6.73 3.44 -14.63
C SER A 46 6.90 4.14 -15.98
N THR A 47 8.07 4.71 -16.23
CA THR A 47 8.47 5.27 -17.53
C THR A 47 9.36 4.32 -18.32
N GLU A 48 9.94 3.32 -17.65
CA GLU A 48 10.87 2.36 -18.24
C GLU A 48 10.35 0.92 -18.06
N THR A 49 10.72 0.07 -19.00
CA THR A 49 10.43 -1.37 -18.92
C THR A 49 11.26 -1.99 -17.80
N ILE A 50 10.60 -2.70 -16.88
CA ILE A 50 11.28 -3.40 -15.79
C ILE A 50 12.18 -4.49 -16.38
N PRO A 51 13.50 -4.49 -16.09
CA PRO A 51 14.43 -5.51 -16.61
C PRO A 51 14.03 -6.92 -16.17
N GLU A 52 14.29 -7.90 -17.01
CA GLU A 52 13.96 -9.31 -16.75
C GLU A 52 14.49 -9.80 -15.39
N ARG A 53 15.77 -9.53 -15.10
CA ARG A 53 16.38 -9.89 -13.80
C ARG A 53 15.55 -9.38 -12.62
N GLU A 54 15.03 -8.15 -12.71
CA GLU A 54 14.21 -7.56 -11.66
C GLU A 54 12.81 -8.18 -11.61
N VAL A 55 12.24 -8.54 -12.78
CA VAL A 55 10.97 -9.30 -12.84
C VAL A 55 11.12 -10.63 -12.11
N LEU A 56 12.18 -11.39 -12.41
CA LEU A 56 12.46 -12.69 -11.78
C LEU A 56 12.71 -12.57 -10.28
N ARG A 57 13.48 -11.56 -9.86
CA ARG A 57 13.73 -11.27 -8.43
C ARG A 57 12.42 -11.00 -7.68
N ARG A 58 11.57 -10.12 -8.23
CA ARG A 58 10.27 -9.78 -7.63
C ARG A 58 9.31 -10.96 -7.66
N TYR A 59 9.30 -11.74 -8.73
CA TYR A 59 8.49 -12.94 -8.83
C TYR A 59 8.91 -13.98 -7.77
N CYS A 60 10.22 -14.11 -7.52
CA CYS A 60 10.77 -14.95 -6.46
C CYS A 60 10.28 -14.52 -5.07
N ALA A 61 10.22 -13.23 -4.77
CA ALA A 61 9.74 -12.72 -3.49
C ALA A 61 8.27 -13.11 -3.21
N LEU A 62 7.43 -13.17 -4.24
CA LEU A 62 6.02 -13.57 -4.12
C LEU A 62 5.83 -15.08 -4.13
N MET A 63 6.42 -15.76 -5.13
CA MET A 63 6.11 -17.15 -5.46
C MET A 63 7.13 -18.16 -4.89
N GLY A 64 8.26 -17.65 -4.42
CA GLY A 64 9.37 -18.45 -3.91
C GLY A 64 10.35 -18.92 -4.99
N GLY A 65 11.56 -19.34 -4.57
CA GLY A 65 12.68 -19.64 -5.45
C GLY A 65 12.40 -20.76 -6.45
N LYS A 66 11.74 -21.84 -6.04
CA LYS A 66 11.40 -22.95 -6.96
C LYS A 66 10.49 -22.51 -8.11
N ALA A 67 9.55 -21.62 -7.84
CA ALA A 67 8.66 -21.11 -8.90
C ALA A 67 9.37 -20.13 -9.83
N ALA A 68 10.26 -19.31 -9.29
CA ALA A 68 11.09 -18.38 -10.07
C ALA A 68 12.04 -19.14 -11.01
N LEU A 69 12.70 -20.18 -10.50
CA LEU A 69 13.60 -21.04 -11.31
C LEU A 69 12.85 -21.70 -12.47
N ARG A 70 11.67 -22.28 -12.22
CA ARG A 70 10.84 -22.86 -13.29
C ARG A 70 10.41 -21.85 -14.35
N LEU A 71 10.14 -20.61 -13.93
CA LEU A 71 9.82 -19.53 -14.86
C LEU A 71 11.04 -19.19 -15.72
N GLU A 72 12.20 -19.04 -15.12
CA GLU A 72 13.46 -18.75 -15.79
C GLU A 72 13.81 -19.85 -16.79
N GLU A 73 13.79 -21.13 -16.39
CA GLU A 73 14.01 -22.30 -17.26
C GLU A 73 13.04 -22.31 -18.45
N ARG A 74 11.76 -21.97 -18.22
CA ARG A 74 10.77 -21.91 -19.29
C ARG A 74 11.06 -20.80 -20.28
N ILE A 75 11.44 -19.60 -19.80
CA ILE A 75 11.81 -18.46 -20.64
C ILE A 75 13.05 -18.81 -21.47
N CYS A 76 14.08 -19.39 -20.86
CA CYS A 76 15.28 -19.84 -21.57
C CYS A 76 14.94 -20.88 -22.64
N GLY A 77 14.19 -21.90 -22.31
CA GLY A 77 13.80 -22.96 -23.26
C GLY A 77 12.93 -22.46 -24.42
N LEU A 78 12.10 -21.41 -24.22
CA LEU A 78 11.38 -20.74 -25.33
C LEU A 78 12.38 -20.06 -26.29
N ARG A 79 13.35 -19.34 -25.76
CA ARG A 79 14.35 -18.62 -26.55
C ARG A 79 15.26 -19.58 -27.32
N GLU A 80 15.68 -20.68 -26.70
CA GLU A 80 16.48 -21.73 -27.36
C GLU A 80 15.77 -22.35 -28.57
N ARG A 81 14.44 -22.41 -28.52
CA ARG A 81 13.60 -22.87 -29.67
C ARG A 81 13.27 -21.76 -30.66
N GLY A 82 13.84 -20.56 -30.51
CA GLY A 82 13.60 -19.41 -31.39
C GLY A 82 12.30 -18.64 -31.10
N ASP A 83 11.54 -19.01 -30.06
CA ASP A 83 10.27 -18.36 -29.69
C ASP A 83 10.45 -17.25 -28.66
N SER A 84 11.24 -16.24 -29.02
CA SER A 84 11.46 -15.07 -28.19
C SER A 84 10.19 -14.23 -27.95
N THR A 85 9.24 -14.30 -28.87
CA THR A 85 7.97 -13.58 -28.77
C THR A 85 7.13 -14.09 -27.59
N THR A 86 6.99 -15.41 -27.47
CA THR A 86 6.26 -16.02 -26.35
C THR A 86 7.00 -15.80 -25.02
N ALA A 87 8.33 -15.87 -25.01
CA ALA A 87 9.13 -15.58 -23.83
C ALA A 87 8.88 -14.14 -23.30
N GLU A 88 8.90 -13.17 -24.22
CA GLU A 88 8.65 -11.76 -23.85
C GLU A 88 7.18 -11.52 -23.44
N ALA A 89 6.22 -12.19 -24.07
CA ALA A 89 4.81 -12.12 -23.69
C ALA A 89 4.59 -12.63 -22.24
N GLU A 90 5.28 -13.69 -21.82
CA GLU A 90 5.23 -14.17 -20.44
C GLU A 90 5.79 -13.15 -19.45
N LEU A 91 6.93 -12.55 -19.75
CA LEU A 91 7.51 -11.47 -18.92
C LEU A 91 6.58 -10.28 -18.82
N ASN A 92 5.99 -9.86 -19.95
CA ASN A 92 5.07 -8.71 -20.00
C ASN A 92 3.79 -8.97 -19.21
N ARG A 93 3.29 -10.19 -19.17
CA ARG A 93 2.15 -10.59 -18.34
C ARG A 93 2.47 -10.43 -16.83
N ILE A 94 3.70 -10.68 -16.43
CA ILE A 94 4.14 -10.48 -15.05
C ILE A 94 4.38 -8.99 -14.77
N ARG A 95 5.04 -8.26 -15.69
CA ARG A 95 5.25 -6.80 -15.59
C ARG A 95 3.95 -6.02 -15.44
N ALA A 96 2.91 -6.42 -16.16
CA ALA A 96 1.59 -5.79 -16.10
C ALA A 96 0.94 -5.84 -14.70
N ARG A 97 1.45 -6.65 -13.78
CA ARG A 97 1.03 -6.72 -12.39
C ARG A 97 1.88 -5.84 -11.45
N MET A 98 2.92 -5.20 -11.97
CA MET A 98 3.84 -4.34 -11.23
C MET A 98 3.48 -2.86 -11.44
N HIS A 99 3.85 -2.02 -10.50
CA HIS A 99 3.59 -0.57 -10.52
C HIS A 99 2.11 -0.20 -10.81
N ASP A 100 1.19 -1.05 -10.38
CA ASP A 100 -0.26 -0.84 -10.48
C ASP A 100 -0.93 -1.08 -9.13
N LEU A 101 -1.72 -0.10 -8.67
CA LEU A 101 -2.40 -0.18 -7.38
C LEU A 101 -3.42 -1.31 -7.31
N SER A 102 -4.21 -1.48 -8.37
CA SER A 102 -5.27 -2.50 -8.38
C SER A 102 -4.69 -3.89 -8.37
N GLN A 103 -3.59 -4.09 -9.12
CA GLN A 103 -2.83 -5.35 -9.14
C GLN A 103 -2.12 -5.60 -7.80
N PHE A 104 -1.55 -4.56 -7.19
CA PHE A 104 -1.01 -4.66 -5.83
C PHE A 104 -2.05 -5.15 -4.84
N VAL A 105 -3.22 -4.49 -4.78
CA VAL A 105 -4.29 -4.87 -3.85
C VAL A 105 -4.81 -6.27 -4.15
N LYS A 106 -4.95 -6.64 -5.43
CA LYS A 106 -5.33 -7.99 -5.84
C LYS A 106 -4.31 -9.02 -5.32
N THR A 107 -3.03 -8.81 -5.60
CA THR A 107 -1.93 -9.69 -5.17
C THR A 107 -1.89 -9.82 -3.65
N PHE A 108 -2.01 -8.72 -2.92
CA PHE A 108 -2.07 -8.71 -1.47
C PHE A 108 -3.25 -9.54 -0.93
N LYS A 109 -4.44 -9.34 -1.49
CA LYS A 109 -5.66 -10.08 -1.09
C LYS A 109 -5.54 -11.59 -1.36
N GLU A 110 -4.98 -11.96 -2.49
CA GLU A 110 -4.75 -13.35 -2.88
C GLU A 110 -3.72 -14.01 -1.95
N GLU A 111 -2.60 -13.33 -1.68
CA GLU A 111 -1.53 -13.84 -0.82
C GLU A 111 -1.99 -13.98 0.64
N PHE A 112 -2.64 -12.97 1.19
CA PHE A 112 -3.24 -13.06 2.51
C PHE A 112 -4.26 -14.21 2.58
N GLY A 113 -5.14 -14.32 1.60
CA GLY A 113 -6.12 -15.40 1.53
C GLY A 113 -5.48 -16.79 1.50
N ARG A 114 -4.38 -16.93 0.79
CA ARG A 114 -3.59 -18.17 0.73
C ARG A 114 -2.96 -18.52 2.10
N LEU A 115 -2.31 -17.53 2.76
CA LEU A 115 -1.69 -17.71 4.07
C LEU A 115 -2.75 -18.02 5.14
N PHE A 116 -3.83 -17.26 5.16
CA PHE A 116 -4.91 -17.40 6.12
C PHE A 116 -5.57 -18.78 6.03
N ARG A 117 -5.98 -19.25 4.82
CA ARG A 117 -6.66 -20.53 4.63
C ARG A 117 -5.76 -21.73 4.92
N LYS A 118 -4.45 -21.59 4.82
CA LYS A 118 -3.51 -22.65 5.21
C LYS A 118 -3.63 -23.02 6.68
N ARG A 119 -3.96 -22.04 7.54
CA ARG A 119 -4.05 -22.22 9.00
C ARG A 119 -5.50 -22.25 9.51
N ASN A 120 -6.43 -21.67 8.76
CA ASN A 120 -7.80 -21.50 9.17
C ASN A 120 -8.73 -22.03 8.07
N PRO A 121 -9.37 -23.19 8.24
CA PRO A 121 -10.44 -23.65 7.34
C PRO A 121 -11.59 -22.63 7.37
N PHE A 122 -11.73 -21.86 6.31
CA PHE A 122 -12.74 -20.80 6.21
C PHE A 122 -13.39 -20.86 4.82
N PRO A 123 -14.65 -21.28 4.71
CA PRO A 123 -15.32 -21.47 3.43
C PRO A 123 -15.83 -20.18 2.79
N GLY A 124 -15.83 -19.07 3.54
CA GLY A 124 -16.38 -17.79 3.10
C GLY A 124 -15.41 -16.86 2.39
N THR A 125 -15.93 -15.70 2.03
CA THR A 125 -15.11 -14.58 1.53
C THR A 125 -14.45 -13.85 2.71
N ILE A 126 -13.14 -13.62 2.60
CA ILE A 126 -12.38 -12.91 3.63
C ILE A 126 -12.62 -11.39 3.53
N TRP A 127 -12.97 -10.89 2.35
CA TRP A 127 -12.98 -9.46 2.06
C TRP A 127 -14.40 -8.94 1.79
N GLU A 128 -14.77 -7.85 2.46
CA GLU A 128 -16.03 -7.12 2.21
C GLU A 128 -15.89 -6.19 0.98
N GLY A 129 -15.89 -6.75 -0.23
CA GLY A 129 -15.96 -5.96 -1.44
C GLY A 129 -14.67 -5.25 -1.84
N ARG A 130 -14.81 -4.08 -2.50
CA ARG A 130 -13.70 -3.31 -3.05
C ARG A 130 -13.01 -2.47 -1.99
N PHE A 131 -11.70 -2.24 -2.17
CA PHE A 131 -10.96 -1.30 -1.33
C PHE A 131 -11.41 0.15 -1.57
N LYS A 132 -11.31 0.96 -0.53
CA LYS A 132 -11.52 2.41 -0.61
C LYS A 132 -10.16 3.07 -0.64
N SER A 133 -9.99 4.05 -1.51
CA SER A 133 -8.73 4.75 -1.66
C SER A 133 -8.92 6.27 -1.71
N THR A 134 -7.95 7.00 -1.19
CA THR A 134 -7.87 8.45 -1.23
C THR A 134 -6.55 8.84 -1.88
N LEU A 135 -6.58 9.69 -2.89
CA LEU A 135 -5.40 10.26 -3.51
C LEU A 135 -4.86 11.39 -2.64
N VAL A 136 -3.56 11.34 -2.31
CA VAL A 136 -2.87 12.34 -1.48
C VAL A 136 -1.90 13.14 -2.32
N GLY A 137 -2.00 14.47 -2.29
CA GLY A 137 -1.29 15.36 -3.22
C GLY A 137 0.09 15.80 -2.77
N GLU A 138 0.23 16.27 -1.56
CA GLU A 138 1.44 16.96 -1.10
C GLU A 138 1.97 16.38 0.22
N ALA A 139 3.23 16.68 0.53
CA ALA A 139 3.92 16.16 1.71
C ALA A 139 3.19 16.48 3.03
N GLU A 140 2.59 17.66 3.15
CA GLU A 140 1.82 18.04 4.34
C GLU A 140 0.61 17.12 4.56
N TYR A 141 -0.13 16.81 3.47
CA TYR A 141 -1.27 15.89 3.56
C TYR A 141 -0.82 14.44 3.74
N LEU A 142 0.34 14.08 3.20
CA LEU A 142 0.95 12.77 3.45
C LEU A 142 1.27 12.60 4.94
N ARG A 143 1.89 13.60 5.58
CA ARG A 143 2.15 13.59 7.03
C ARG A 143 0.86 13.38 7.83
N ARG A 144 -0.21 14.08 7.46
CA ARG A 144 -1.53 13.92 8.10
C ARG A 144 -2.11 12.51 7.92
N CYS A 145 -2.01 11.95 6.71
CA CYS A 145 -2.45 10.57 6.45
C CYS A 145 -1.66 9.56 7.26
N VAL A 146 -0.34 9.70 7.35
CA VAL A 146 0.52 8.85 8.16
C VAL A 146 0.13 8.93 9.64
N ALA A 147 0.01 10.15 10.19
CA ALA A 147 -0.41 10.34 11.56
C ALA A 147 -1.80 9.73 11.85
N TYR A 148 -2.74 9.85 10.90
CA TYR A 148 -4.03 9.19 10.99
C TYR A 148 -3.90 7.67 11.03
N VAL A 149 -3.11 7.07 10.12
CA VAL A 149 -2.90 5.62 10.06
C VAL A 149 -2.28 5.12 11.35
N GLU A 150 -1.19 5.74 11.82
CA GLU A 150 -0.48 5.33 13.04
C GLU A 150 -1.32 5.50 14.32
N SER A 151 -2.23 6.47 14.36
CA SER A 151 -3.08 6.72 15.51
C SER A 151 -4.38 5.91 15.55
N ASN A 152 -4.71 5.16 14.49
CA ASN A 152 -5.94 4.36 14.46
C ASN A 152 -6.07 3.38 15.63
N PRO A 153 -5.03 2.63 16.03
CA PRO A 153 -5.10 1.74 17.19
C PRO A 153 -5.44 2.47 18.50
N VAL A 154 -4.87 3.66 18.70
CA VAL A 154 -5.15 4.49 19.89
C VAL A 154 -6.60 4.98 19.88
N ARG A 155 -7.07 5.45 18.73
CA ARG A 155 -8.47 5.91 18.56
C ARG A 155 -9.49 4.77 18.71
N ALA A 156 -9.10 3.54 18.43
CA ALA A 156 -9.91 2.35 18.61
C ALA A 156 -9.80 1.74 20.04
N GLY A 157 -9.01 2.33 20.93
CA GLY A 157 -8.79 1.82 22.28
C GLY A 157 -7.96 0.52 22.33
N LEU A 158 -7.24 0.17 21.25
CA LEU A 158 -6.41 -1.03 21.18
C LEU A 158 -5.02 -0.84 21.79
N SER A 159 -4.62 0.40 22.04
CA SER A 159 -3.32 0.78 22.62
C SER A 159 -3.38 2.19 23.15
N GLU A 160 -2.58 2.49 24.18
CA GLU A 160 -2.47 3.84 24.75
C GLU A 160 -1.65 4.79 23.87
N CYS A 161 -0.71 4.26 23.08
CA CYS A 161 0.12 5.03 22.16
C CYS A 161 0.40 4.23 20.88
N ALA A 162 0.78 4.92 19.81
CA ALA A 162 1.06 4.29 18.51
C ALA A 162 2.21 3.28 18.60
N GLU A 163 3.27 3.61 19.33
CA GLU A 163 4.45 2.75 19.55
C GLU A 163 4.14 1.49 20.35
N GLY A 164 3.09 1.53 21.16
CA GLY A 164 2.60 0.41 21.95
C GLY A 164 1.93 -0.68 21.11
N TYR A 165 1.39 -0.34 19.93
CA TYR A 165 0.67 -1.28 19.09
C TYR A 165 1.61 -2.02 18.14
N ALA A 166 1.66 -3.35 18.25
CA ALA A 166 2.60 -4.17 17.49
C ALA A 166 2.33 -4.22 15.97
N TRP A 167 1.11 -3.90 15.54
CA TRP A 167 0.59 -4.12 14.19
C TRP A 167 0.39 -2.84 13.40
N ASN A 168 1.06 -1.75 13.79
CA ASN A 168 1.27 -0.57 12.96
C ASN A 168 2.76 -0.40 12.64
N THR A 169 3.10 0.51 11.74
CA THR A 169 4.47 0.67 11.27
C THR A 169 5.42 1.08 12.37
N VAL A 170 5.03 2.01 13.24
CA VAL A 170 5.89 2.52 14.33
C VAL A 170 6.14 1.44 15.36
N GLY A 171 5.09 0.78 15.86
CA GLY A 171 5.20 -0.25 16.86
C GLY A 171 5.90 -1.52 16.36
N ALA A 172 5.65 -1.93 15.12
CA ALA A 172 6.34 -3.05 14.48
C ALA A 172 7.84 -2.76 14.30
N ALA A 173 8.20 -1.56 13.82
CA ALA A 173 9.59 -1.14 13.66
C ALA A 173 10.34 -1.10 15.00
N LYS A 174 9.69 -0.61 16.06
CA LYS A 174 10.24 -0.59 17.43
C LYS A 174 10.54 -2.00 17.94
N ARG A 175 9.72 -2.98 17.55
CA ARG A 175 9.92 -4.41 17.88
C ARG A 175 10.88 -5.13 16.94
N GLY A 176 11.55 -4.43 16.05
CA GLY A 176 12.61 -4.99 15.19
C GLY A 176 12.13 -5.51 13.85
N ASN A 177 10.83 -5.38 13.49
CA ASN A 177 10.34 -5.83 12.18
C ASN A 177 11.06 -5.09 11.05
N LYS A 178 11.76 -5.84 10.19
CA LYS A 178 12.60 -5.28 9.12
C LYS A 178 11.81 -4.57 8.05
N PHE A 179 10.65 -5.10 7.67
CA PHE A 179 9.78 -4.46 6.68
C PHE A 179 9.26 -3.11 7.18
N ALA A 180 8.77 -3.06 8.42
CA ALA A 180 8.31 -1.81 9.03
C ALA A 180 9.42 -0.76 9.15
N LYS A 181 10.66 -1.17 9.44
CA LYS A 181 11.83 -0.28 9.44
C LYS A 181 12.07 0.31 8.05
N ARG A 182 12.10 -0.52 7.00
CA ARG A 182 12.22 -0.06 5.60
C ARG A 182 11.08 0.89 5.19
N CYS A 183 9.85 0.60 5.59
CA CYS A 183 8.70 1.48 5.35
C CYS A 183 8.94 2.87 5.96
N ARG A 184 9.43 2.94 7.18
CA ARG A 184 9.74 4.21 7.86
C ARG A 184 10.90 4.95 7.22
N GLU A 185 11.99 4.26 6.91
CA GLU A 185 13.17 4.84 6.25
C GLU A 185 12.77 5.47 4.91
N TRP A 186 12.03 4.72 4.10
CA TRP A 186 11.50 5.23 2.85
C TRP A 186 10.57 6.44 3.08
N LEU A 187 9.64 6.36 4.02
CA LEU A 187 8.73 7.46 4.33
C LEU A 187 9.48 8.72 4.76
N MET A 188 10.50 8.57 5.60
CA MET A 188 11.32 9.69 6.05
C MET A 188 12.10 10.35 4.93
N SER A 189 12.67 9.57 4.00
CA SER A 189 13.36 10.10 2.81
C SER A 189 12.45 10.95 1.93
N VAL A 190 11.16 10.70 2.01
CA VAL A 190 10.13 11.40 1.24
C VAL A 190 9.61 12.65 1.95
N ILE A 191 9.38 12.55 3.26
CA ILE A 191 8.77 13.62 4.05
C ILE A 191 9.81 14.67 4.47
N CYS A 192 11.06 14.25 4.67
CA CYS A 192 12.17 15.08 5.12
C CYS A 192 13.40 14.90 4.21
N PRO A 193 13.39 15.44 2.98
CA PRO A 193 14.48 15.17 2.04
C PRO A 193 15.81 15.85 2.38
N SER A 194 15.90 16.78 3.35
CA SER A 194 17.10 17.60 3.53
C SER A 194 17.54 17.89 4.96
N ASP A 195 16.75 17.64 5.98
CA ASP A 195 17.08 18.09 7.33
C ASP A 195 16.89 17.00 8.38
N GLY A 196 17.97 16.79 9.17
CA GLY A 196 18.08 15.79 10.23
C GLY A 196 17.17 15.99 11.45
N ASP A 197 16.14 16.81 11.36
CA ASP A 197 15.11 16.93 12.37
C ASP A 197 13.99 15.90 12.09
N SER A 198 14.05 14.83 12.85
CA SER A 198 12.91 13.91 12.97
C SER A 198 11.73 14.71 13.48
N PRO A 199 10.72 15.02 12.64
CA PRO A 199 9.57 15.76 13.13
C PRO A 199 8.90 14.91 14.20
N GLN A 200 8.85 15.41 15.40
CA GLN A 200 8.01 14.84 16.44
C GLN A 200 6.57 14.92 15.94
N ILE A 201 6.08 13.83 15.38
CA ILE A 201 4.66 13.65 15.01
C ILE A 201 3.85 13.58 16.33
N LYS A 202 3.94 14.62 17.15
CA LYS A 202 3.24 14.70 18.42
C LYS A 202 1.99 15.59 18.28
N ASN A 203 0.86 14.98 18.55
CA ASN A 203 -0.39 15.56 19.09
C ASN A 203 -1.10 16.74 18.37
N VAL A 204 -0.46 17.56 17.56
CA VAL A 204 -1.12 18.71 16.91
C VAL A 204 -2.06 18.28 15.78
N PHE A 205 -1.84 17.12 15.20
CA PHE A 205 -2.57 16.62 14.03
C PHE A 205 -3.87 15.87 14.36
N LEU A 206 -4.04 15.36 15.57
CA LEU A 206 -5.17 14.48 15.92
C LEU A 206 -6.53 15.19 15.89
N LYS A 207 -6.60 16.48 16.23
CA LYS A 207 -7.88 17.21 16.27
C LYS A 207 -8.46 17.58 14.90
N ARG A 208 -7.63 17.71 13.85
CA ARG A 208 -8.09 18.06 12.49
C ARG A 208 -8.36 16.85 11.58
N ILE A 209 -7.89 15.68 11.94
CA ILE A 209 -7.97 14.45 11.12
C ILE A 209 -9.40 13.89 11.06
N ALA A 210 -10.25 14.15 12.05
CA ALA A 210 -11.65 13.72 12.01
C ALA A 210 -12.44 14.25 10.79
N GLN A 211 -11.96 15.31 10.14
CA GLN A 211 -12.57 15.90 8.94
C GLN A 211 -12.15 15.23 7.61
N ILE A 212 -11.14 14.34 7.63
CA ILE A 212 -10.59 13.70 6.43
C ILE A 212 -11.40 12.47 5.99
N SER A 213 -12.33 12.01 6.80
CA SER A 213 -12.99 10.68 6.64
C SER A 213 -13.99 10.56 5.48
N GLY A 214 -13.97 11.42 4.46
CA GLY A 214 -14.94 11.34 3.36
C GLY A 214 -14.42 11.70 1.96
N GLY A 215 -13.21 12.24 1.83
CA GLY A 215 -12.66 12.69 0.56
C GLY A 215 -11.95 11.60 -0.24
N LYS A 216 -12.10 11.59 -1.57
CA LYS A 216 -11.36 10.71 -2.48
C LYS A 216 -10.03 11.31 -2.93
N ILE A 217 -9.86 12.62 -2.78
CA ILE A 217 -8.66 13.39 -3.12
C ILE A 217 -8.37 14.29 -1.92
N LEU A 218 -7.14 14.28 -1.46
CA LEU A 218 -6.65 15.08 -0.36
C LEU A 218 -5.43 15.89 -0.82
N GLY A 219 -5.54 17.20 -0.75
CA GLY A 219 -4.49 18.10 -1.22
C GLY A 219 -4.95 19.55 -1.18
N SER A 220 -4.10 20.47 -1.66
CA SER A 220 -4.46 21.87 -1.84
C SER A 220 -5.63 22.04 -2.82
N ALA A 221 -6.32 23.16 -2.78
CA ALA A 221 -7.41 23.46 -3.73
C ALA A 221 -6.95 23.35 -5.18
N ALA A 222 -5.74 23.82 -5.50
CA ALA A 222 -5.13 23.73 -6.81
C ALA A 222 -4.89 22.26 -7.23
N PHE A 223 -4.36 21.42 -6.32
CA PHE A 223 -4.16 20.00 -6.57
C PHE A 223 -5.48 19.28 -6.81
N VAL A 224 -6.48 19.50 -5.94
CA VAL A 224 -7.81 18.89 -6.05
C VAL A 224 -8.46 19.26 -7.38
N SER A 225 -8.43 20.54 -7.76
CA SER A 225 -8.98 21.03 -9.03
C SER A 225 -8.29 20.39 -10.24
N ASN A 226 -6.97 20.31 -10.23
CA ASN A 226 -6.19 19.67 -11.31
C ASN A 226 -6.52 18.17 -11.43
N MET A 227 -6.63 17.46 -10.30
CA MET A 227 -7.01 16.05 -10.30
C MET A 227 -8.46 15.83 -10.75
N LEU A 228 -9.39 16.69 -10.37
CA LEU A 228 -10.77 16.62 -10.84
C LEU A 228 -10.86 16.83 -12.36
N LEU A 229 -10.09 17.74 -12.93
CA LEU A 229 -10.00 17.92 -14.39
C LEU A 229 -9.46 16.65 -15.08
N ARG A 230 -8.38 16.04 -14.56
CA ARG A 230 -7.78 14.82 -15.13
C ARG A 230 -8.69 13.60 -15.06
N PHE A 231 -9.58 13.54 -14.08
CA PHE A 231 -10.45 12.40 -13.84
C PHE A 231 -11.93 12.73 -14.06
N SER A 232 -12.25 13.87 -14.70
CA SER A 232 -13.61 14.37 -14.87
C SER A 232 -14.56 13.33 -15.49
N ASP A 233 -14.11 12.59 -16.48
CA ASP A 233 -14.94 11.60 -17.19
C ASP A 233 -15.22 10.35 -16.35
N LYS A 234 -14.30 9.97 -15.44
CA LYS A 234 -14.47 8.84 -14.51
C LYS A 234 -15.17 9.23 -13.21
N VAL A 235 -15.13 10.49 -12.82
CA VAL A 235 -15.71 11.00 -11.56
C VAL A 235 -17.13 11.50 -11.76
N ARG A 236 -17.47 12.08 -12.92
CA ARG A 236 -18.82 12.55 -13.26
C ARG A 236 -19.87 11.43 -13.27
N SER A 237 -19.50 10.21 -13.64
CA SER A 237 -20.43 9.08 -13.67
C SER A 237 -20.83 8.53 -12.29
N ARG A 238 -20.26 9.03 -11.22
CA ARG A 238 -20.53 8.60 -9.83
C ARG A 238 -20.68 9.85 -8.96
N SER A 239 -21.87 10.42 -8.94
CA SER A 239 -22.23 11.56 -8.11
C SER A 239 -21.98 11.30 -6.63
N ALA A 240 -20.85 11.71 -6.14
CA ALA A 240 -20.63 11.93 -4.72
C ALA A 240 -19.73 13.15 -4.66
N ALA A 241 -20.28 14.25 -4.17
CA ALA A 241 -19.59 15.50 -3.96
C ALA A 241 -18.20 15.25 -3.36
N ALA A 242 -17.17 15.53 -4.13
CA ALA A 242 -15.83 15.67 -3.58
C ALA A 242 -15.89 16.85 -2.61
N ARG A 243 -15.88 16.58 -1.31
CA ARG A 243 -15.72 17.65 -0.31
C ARG A 243 -14.29 18.14 -0.46
N VAL A 244 -14.17 19.32 -1.04
CA VAL A 244 -12.93 20.08 -1.08
C VAL A 244 -12.64 20.46 0.36
N VAL A 245 -11.59 19.91 0.93
CA VAL A 245 -11.04 20.37 2.20
C VAL A 245 -10.04 21.45 1.84
N GLU A 246 -10.43 22.70 1.94
CA GLU A 246 -9.53 23.84 1.81
C GLU A 246 -8.46 23.79 2.92
N ALA A 247 -7.20 23.75 2.51
CA ALA A 247 -6.07 24.04 3.37
C ALA A 247 -4.95 24.68 2.57
N ILE A 248 -4.43 25.74 3.13
CA ILE A 248 -3.50 26.72 2.60
C ILE A 248 -2.13 26.08 2.25
N GLY A 249 -1.70 26.26 1.01
CA GLY A 249 -0.33 26.41 0.50
C GLY A 249 0.66 25.24 0.60
N PHE A 250 1.09 24.71 -0.49
CA PHE A 250 2.44 24.53 -1.06
C PHE A 250 2.49 23.44 -2.13
N ALA A 251 3.35 23.67 -3.13
CA ALA A 251 3.36 23.02 -4.43
C ALA A 251 4.22 21.74 -4.48
N SER A 252 3.84 20.90 -5.43
CA SER A 252 4.57 19.97 -6.31
C SER A 252 5.03 18.62 -5.78
N HIS A 253 4.65 17.62 -6.54
CA HIS A 253 4.96 16.20 -6.72
C HIS A 253 3.89 15.23 -6.20
N GLY A 254 3.26 14.56 -7.15
CA GLY A 254 2.06 13.75 -6.92
C GLY A 254 2.31 12.46 -6.16
N TRP A 255 1.62 12.29 -5.04
CA TRP A 255 1.59 11.09 -4.22
C TRP A 255 0.23 10.39 -4.34
N LYS A 256 0.25 9.09 -4.45
CA LYS A 256 -0.96 8.28 -4.42
C LYS A 256 -1.00 7.45 -3.15
N LEU A 257 -1.97 7.66 -2.31
CA LEU A 257 -2.90 6.76 -1.71
C LEU A 257 -2.78 6.39 -0.23
N ALA A 258 -3.87 6.61 0.52
CA ALA A 258 -4.24 5.79 1.67
C ALA A 258 -5.36 4.81 1.24
N ALA A 259 -5.16 3.51 1.40
CA ALA A 259 -6.15 2.50 1.12
C ALA A 259 -6.72 1.92 2.41
N ARG A 260 -8.04 1.81 2.51
CA ARG A 260 -8.74 1.09 3.57
C ARG A 260 -9.31 -0.21 3.01
N LEU A 261 -8.84 -1.32 3.55
CA LEU A 261 -9.34 -2.66 3.26
C LEU A 261 -10.13 -3.17 4.45
N ARG A 262 -11.39 -3.57 4.24
CA ARG A 262 -12.20 -4.25 5.24
C ARG A 262 -12.22 -5.75 5.01
N VAL A 263 -12.20 -6.48 6.09
CA VAL A 263 -12.33 -7.93 6.15
C VAL A 263 -13.75 -8.25 6.62
N ALA A 264 -14.35 -9.30 6.09
CA ALA A 264 -15.64 -9.79 6.52
C ALA A 264 -15.64 -10.12 8.02
N ALA A 265 -16.75 -9.85 8.68
CA ALA A 265 -16.91 -10.05 10.13
C ALA A 265 -16.94 -11.53 10.51
#